data_9a67a19c0c236c427d7fe5014c7592e5
#
_entry.id   9a67a19c0c236c427d7fe5014c7592e5
#
_cell.length_a   1.000
_cell.length_b   1.000
_cell.length_c   1.000
_cell.angle_alpha   90.00
_cell.angle_beta   90.00
_cell.angle_gamma   90.00
#
_symmetry.space_group_name_H-M   'P 1'
#
loop_
_entity.id
_entity.type
_entity.pdbx_description
1 polymer ?
#
loop_
_entity_poly.entity_id
_entity_poly.type
_entity_poly.pdbx_seq_one_letter_code
_entity_poly.pdbx_strand_id
1 'polypeptide(L)'
;EANGLPELKMISPLLTNMEVVKCISVRGGTSVYIVKSTKSNQSYYLKHICIPESQKQVDALMFTGAAATVEDAQNYYKQVAADYQAELETLEKLSASPNIGCYRSYQIEPKEDGVGFEIYLLAEYRQTLAEVLAGTPMTQSGAVNLGVDLCSALCSLREAGLIHRNVKPSNVYLSSSGHYLLGDLGIAKIDELKYCSMPETMLSSFSAPELFSLLGTIEPTTDIYSVGMIL
;
A
#
# COMPACT_ATOMS: atom_id res chain seq x y z
N GLU A 1 -14.11 16.75 21.34
CA GLU A 1 -14.74 16.83 20.00
C GLU A 1 -14.33 15.57 19.26
N ALA A 2 -15.30 14.63 19.07
CA ALA A 2 -15.09 13.42 18.28
C ALA A 2 -15.00 13.86 16.81
N ASN A 3 -13.78 14.03 16.32
CA ASN A 3 -13.52 14.26 14.92
C ASN A 3 -14.04 13.05 14.13
N GLY A 4 -14.91 13.30 13.14
CA GLY A 4 -15.55 12.30 12.30
C GLY A 4 -14.56 11.49 11.47
N LEU A 5 -13.83 10.62 12.14
CA LEU A 5 -13.01 9.59 11.51
C LEU A 5 -13.96 8.55 10.92
N PRO A 6 -13.71 8.02 9.72
CA PRO A 6 -14.54 6.98 9.15
C PRO A 6 -14.59 5.80 10.12
N GLU A 7 -15.81 5.37 10.44
CA GLU A 7 -16.03 4.24 11.33
C GLU A 7 -15.54 2.98 10.61
N LEU A 8 -14.53 2.32 11.16
CA LEU A 8 -13.99 1.08 10.60
C LEU A 8 -14.95 -0.06 10.89
N LYS A 9 -15.46 -0.71 9.85
CA LYS A 9 -16.24 -1.93 10.00
C LYS A 9 -15.35 -3.07 10.49
N MET A 10 -15.72 -3.66 11.62
CA MET A 10 -15.00 -4.81 12.19
C MET A 10 -15.41 -6.10 11.49
N ILE A 11 -14.66 -6.47 10.45
CA ILE A 11 -14.93 -7.69 9.65
C ILE A 11 -14.36 -8.95 10.28
N SER A 12 -15.05 -10.07 10.09
CA SER A 12 -14.60 -11.39 10.51
C SER A 12 -14.21 -12.22 9.26
N PRO A 13 -13.13 -13.04 9.29
CA PRO A 13 -12.34 -13.37 10.49
C PRO A 13 -11.17 -12.41 10.76
N LEU A 14 -10.78 -11.53 9.81
CA LEU A 14 -9.53 -10.77 9.85
C LEU A 14 -9.39 -9.91 11.11
N LEU A 15 -10.46 -9.19 11.48
CA LEU A 15 -10.45 -8.26 12.61
C LEU A 15 -11.08 -8.86 13.89
N THR A 16 -11.34 -10.15 13.91
CA THR A 16 -11.83 -10.84 15.12
C THR A 16 -10.81 -10.70 16.25
N ASN A 17 -11.23 -10.20 17.41
CA ASN A 17 -10.39 -9.90 18.57
C ASN A 17 -9.34 -8.78 18.32
N MET A 18 -9.65 -7.84 17.46
CA MET A 18 -8.89 -6.60 17.28
C MET A 18 -9.68 -5.42 17.85
N GLU A 19 -8.97 -4.42 18.30
CA GLU A 19 -9.52 -3.11 18.69
C GLU A 19 -8.81 -2.00 17.91
N VAL A 20 -9.54 -0.97 17.50
CA VAL A 20 -8.98 0.20 16.84
C VAL A 20 -8.38 1.11 17.89
N VAL A 21 -7.07 1.35 17.78
CA VAL A 21 -6.34 2.28 18.69
C VAL A 21 -6.44 3.70 18.16
N LYS A 22 -6.15 3.91 16.89
CA LYS A 22 -6.27 5.23 16.23
C LYS A 22 -6.27 5.09 14.70
N CYS A 23 -6.85 6.09 14.03
CA CYS A 23 -6.63 6.31 12.59
C CYS A 23 -5.40 7.19 12.40
N ILE A 24 -4.51 6.81 11.48
CA ILE A 24 -3.27 7.53 11.17
C ILE A 24 -3.47 8.48 10.00
N SER A 25 -4.16 8.01 8.96
CA SER A 25 -4.40 8.79 7.75
C SER A 25 -5.65 8.33 7.01
N VAL A 26 -6.26 9.27 6.31
CA VAL A 26 -7.37 9.04 5.37
C VAL A 26 -7.06 9.82 4.10
N ARG A 27 -6.89 9.14 2.97
CA ARG A 27 -6.64 9.77 1.66
C ARG A 27 -7.17 8.88 0.55
N GLY A 28 -7.92 9.46 -0.39
CA GLY A 28 -8.27 8.82 -1.65
C GLY A 28 -8.85 7.41 -1.48
N GLY A 29 -9.93 7.26 -0.71
CA GLY A 29 -10.54 5.95 -0.45
C GLY A 29 -9.68 4.98 0.39
N THR A 30 -8.48 5.40 0.81
CA THR A 30 -7.59 4.60 1.65
C THR A 30 -7.51 5.20 3.05
N SER A 31 -7.71 4.35 4.05
CA SER A 31 -7.57 4.69 5.47
C SER A 31 -6.56 3.76 6.13
N VAL A 32 -5.71 4.32 7.00
CA VAL A 32 -4.71 3.55 7.74
C VAL A 32 -4.96 3.68 9.23
N TYR A 33 -5.05 2.55 9.91
CA TYR A 33 -5.31 2.46 11.33
C TYR A 33 -4.18 1.73 12.06
N ILE A 34 -3.98 2.05 13.34
CA ILE A 34 -3.35 1.16 14.29
C ILE A 34 -4.45 0.36 14.96
N VAL A 35 -4.36 -0.96 14.85
CA VAL A 35 -5.23 -1.90 15.55
C VAL A 35 -4.40 -2.77 16.49
N LYS A 36 -5.02 -3.28 17.55
CA LYS A 36 -4.35 -4.06 18.58
C LYS A 36 -5.12 -5.34 18.84
N SER A 37 -4.40 -6.45 18.93
CA SER A 37 -5.00 -7.72 19.30
C SER A 37 -5.37 -7.73 20.78
N THR A 38 -6.64 -8.02 21.10
CA THR A 38 -7.11 -8.16 22.47
C THR A 38 -6.57 -9.41 23.16
N LYS A 39 -6.08 -10.41 22.38
CA LYS A 39 -5.50 -11.65 22.90
C LYS A 39 -4.00 -11.56 23.19
N SER A 40 -3.22 -10.99 22.26
CA SER A 40 -1.75 -10.95 22.34
C SER A 40 -1.20 -9.59 22.76
N ASN A 41 -2.04 -8.57 22.85
CA ASN A 41 -1.65 -7.18 23.11
C ASN A 41 -0.70 -6.59 22.03
N GLN A 42 -0.51 -7.29 20.91
CA GLN A 42 0.34 -6.87 19.79
C GLN A 42 -0.39 -5.88 18.90
N SER A 43 0.34 -4.86 18.44
CA SER A 43 -0.18 -3.84 17.52
C SER A 43 0.11 -4.18 16.07
N TYR A 44 -0.79 -3.74 15.19
CA TYR A 44 -0.70 -3.94 13.74
C TYR A 44 -1.09 -2.65 13.02
N TYR A 45 -0.57 -2.48 11.80
CA TYR A 45 -1.15 -1.58 10.82
C TYR A 45 -2.28 -2.29 10.10
N LEU A 46 -3.41 -1.61 9.99
CA LEU A 46 -4.52 -2.02 9.13
C LEU A 46 -4.70 -0.95 8.06
N LYS A 47 -4.51 -1.34 6.80
CA LYS A 47 -4.84 -0.51 5.65
C LYS A 47 -6.18 -0.96 5.11
N HIS A 48 -7.14 -0.04 5.04
CA HIS A 48 -8.46 -0.25 4.48
C HIS A 48 -8.58 0.57 3.20
N ILE A 49 -8.94 -0.09 2.11
CA ILE A 49 -9.02 0.49 0.77
C ILE A 49 -10.41 0.25 0.22
N CYS A 50 -11.08 1.34 -0.19
CA CYS A 50 -12.38 1.30 -0.87
C CYS A 50 -12.17 1.43 -2.38
N ILE A 51 -12.66 0.49 -3.16
CA ILE A 51 -12.71 0.54 -4.63
C ILE A 51 -14.14 0.32 -5.13
N PRO A 52 -14.70 1.32 -5.82
CA PRO A 52 -14.20 2.68 -6.05
C PRO A 52 -14.13 3.51 -4.77
N GLU A 53 -13.31 4.55 -4.78
CA GLU A 53 -13.16 5.49 -3.67
C GLU A 53 -14.48 6.22 -3.35
N SER A 54 -15.25 6.55 -4.40
CA SER A 54 -16.49 7.30 -4.28
C SER A 54 -17.46 6.97 -5.40
N GLN A 55 -18.75 7.32 -5.22
CA GLN A 55 -19.77 7.21 -6.25
C GLN A 55 -19.39 7.97 -7.53
N LYS A 56 -18.64 9.09 -7.41
CA LYS A 56 -18.18 9.86 -8.58
C LYS A 56 -17.32 9.05 -9.54
N GLN A 57 -16.54 8.08 -9.05
CA GLN A 57 -15.75 7.18 -9.91
C GLN A 57 -16.65 6.20 -10.66
N VAL A 58 -17.73 5.72 -10.04
CA VAL A 58 -18.74 4.89 -10.73
C VAL A 58 -19.43 5.71 -11.82
N ASP A 59 -19.84 6.93 -11.48
CA ASP A 59 -20.52 7.83 -12.42
C ASP A 59 -19.60 8.17 -13.61
N ALA A 60 -18.32 8.42 -13.36
CA ALA A 60 -17.32 8.66 -14.40
C ALA A 60 -17.11 7.42 -15.30
N LEU A 61 -17.08 6.22 -14.72
CA LEU A 61 -16.95 4.96 -15.46
C LEU A 61 -18.16 4.79 -16.42
N MET A 62 -19.36 5.10 -15.95
CA MET A 62 -20.58 5.05 -16.76
C MET A 62 -20.60 6.16 -17.83
N PHE A 63 -20.19 7.38 -17.47
CA PHE A 63 -20.14 8.52 -18.39
C PHE A 63 -19.16 8.29 -19.56
N THR A 64 -18.02 7.67 -19.31
CA THR A 64 -17.02 7.32 -20.34
C THR A 64 -17.43 6.16 -21.22
N GLY A 65 -18.55 5.49 -20.92
CA GLY A 65 -19.03 4.31 -21.64
C GLY A 65 -18.26 3.02 -21.34
N ALA A 66 -17.37 3.05 -20.35
CA ALA A 66 -16.65 1.84 -19.89
C ALA A 66 -17.56 0.86 -19.13
N ALA A 67 -18.70 1.34 -18.61
CA ALA A 67 -19.81 0.54 -18.12
C ALA A 67 -21.12 1.16 -18.58
N ALA A 68 -22.00 0.36 -19.18
CA ALA A 68 -23.30 0.83 -19.66
C ALA A 68 -24.38 0.76 -18.56
N THR A 69 -24.22 -0.16 -17.62
CA THR A 69 -25.16 -0.43 -16.52
C THR A 69 -24.42 -0.51 -15.18
N VAL A 70 -25.18 -0.47 -14.09
CA VAL A 70 -24.65 -0.70 -12.72
C VAL A 70 -24.03 -2.10 -12.61
N GLU A 71 -24.60 -3.10 -13.28
CA GLU A 71 -24.06 -4.46 -13.31
C GLU A 71 -22.72 -4.51 -14.04
N ASP A 72 -22.56 -3.78 -15.16
CA ASP A 72 -21.28 -3.67 -15.84
C ASP A 72 -20.22 -3.00 -14.95
N ALA A 73 -20.61 -1.95 -14.22
CA ALA A 73 -19.73 -1.29 -13.26
C ALA A 73 -19.32 -2.24 -12.12
N GLN A 74 -20.24 -3.04 -11.60
CA GLN A 74 -19.92 -4.06 -10.59
C GLN A 74 -18.96 -5.12 -11.14
N ASN A 75 -19.17 -5.59 -12.37
CA ASN A 75 -18.27 -6.55 -13.02
C ASN A 75 -16.88 -5.96 -13.25
N TYR A 76 -16.79 -4.67 -13.63
CA TYR A 76 -15.52 -3.97 -13.74
C TYR A 76 -14.77 -3.95 -12.42
N TYR A 77 -15.39 -3.55 -11.31
CA TYR A 77 -14.73 -3.51 -10.01
C TYR A 77 -14.46 -4.91 -9.43
N LYS A 78 -15.24 -5.91 -9.81
CA LYS A 78 -14.94 -7.31 -9.50
C LYS A 78 -13.63 -7.75 -10.14
N GLN A 79 -13.36 -7.35 -11.40
CA GLN A 79 -12.09 -7.61 -12.05
C GLN A 79 -10.95 -6.85 -11.36
N VAL A 80 -11.17 -5.59 -10.96
CA VAL A 80 -10.20 -4.83 -10.17
C VAL A 80 -9.84 -5.55 -8.88
N ALA A 81 -10.82 -6.04 -8.13
CA ALA A 81 -10.60 -6.78 -6.90
C ALA A 81 -9.83 -8.10 -7.13
N ALA A 82 -10.13 -8.80 -8.23
CA ALA A 82 -9.41 -10.01 -8.62
C ALA A 82 -7.94 -9.74 -8.95
N ASP A 83 -7.65 -8.64 -9.65
CA ASP A 83 -6.29 -8.22 -9.95
C ASP A 83 -5.52 -7.87 -8.65
N TYR A 84 -6.19 -7.21 -7.70
CA TYR A 84 -5.65 -6.95 -6.36
C TYR A 84 -5.28 -8.25 -5.64
N GLN A 85 -6.19 -9.20 -5.65
CA GLN A 85 -5.96 -10.50 -5.03
C GLN A 85 -4.76 -11.21 -5.65
N ALA A 86 -4.66 -11.27 -6.98
CA ALA A 86 -3.54 -11.91 -7.68
C ALA A 86 -2.20 -11.26 -7.34
N GLU A 87 -2.18 -9.95 -7.14
CA GLU A 87 -0.97 -9.24 -6.73
C GLU A 87 -0.61 -9.52 -5.27
N LEU A 88 -1.58 -9.52 -4.35
CA LEU A 88 -1.37 -9.91 -2.95
C LEU A 88 -0.83 -11.34 -2.84
N GLU A 89 -1.34 -12.28 -3.62
CA GLU A 89 -0.83 -13.66 -3.71
C GLU A 89 0.63 -13.71 -4.22
N THR A 90 0.99 -12.81 -5.13
CA THR A 90 2.38 -12.68 -5.61
C THR A 90 3.29 -12.14 -4.51
N LEU A 91 2.83 -11.13 -3.75
CA LEU A 91 3.55 -10.58 -2.62
C LEU A 91 3.72 -11.60 -1.48
N GLU A 92 2.72 -12.44 -1.25
CA GLU A 92 2.81 -13.50 -0.25
C GLU A 92 3.95 -14.47 -0.56
N LYS A 93 4.20 -14.79 -1.83
CA LYS A 93 5.35 -15.59 -2.26
C LYS A 93 6.69 -14.92 -1.97
N LEU A 94 6.72 -13.59 -1.92
CA LEU A 94 7.92 -12.83 -1.55
C LEU A 94 8.12 -12.69 -0.03
N SER A 95 7.22 -13.21 0.80
CA SER A 95 7.31 -13.12 2.27
C SER A 95 8.56 -13.77 2.85
N ALA A 96 9.17 -14.72 2.13
CA ALA A 96 10.44 -15.35 2.48
C ALA A 96 11.67 -14.57 1.96
N SER A 97 11.47 -13.55 1.11
CA SER A 97 12.57 -12.76 0.54
C SER A 97 13.12 -11.80 1.61
N PRO A 98 14.43 -11.61 1.66
CA PRO A 98 15.03 -10.69 2.62
C PRO A 98 14.57 -9.25 2.30
N ASN A 99 14.44 -8.46 3.33
CA ASN A 99 14.17 -7.02 3.26
C ASN A 99 12.82 -6.63 2.60
N ILE A 100 11.88 -7.57 2.49
CA ILE A 100 10.51 -7.32 2.03
C ILE A 100 9.57 -7.28 3.24
N GLY A 101 8.82 -6.19 3.37
CA GLY A 101 7.76 -6.00 4.37
C GLY A 101 6.40 -6.43 3.80
N CYS A 102 6.01 -7.68 4.02
CA CYS A 102 4.75 -8.22 3.53
C CYS A 102 3.59 -8.00 4.50
N TYR A 103 2.37 -8.03 3.96
CA TYR A 103 1.17 -8.13 4.77
C TYR A 103 1.09 -9.51 5.43
N ARG A 104 0.61 -9.53 6.68
CA ARG A 104 0.41 -10.77 7.44
C ARG A 104 -0.81 -11.54 6.96
N SER A 105 -1.86 -10.80 6.64
CA SER A 105 -3.12 -11.34 6.14
C SER A 105 -3.93 -10.22 5.47
N TYR A 106 -4.88 -10.62 4.65
CA TYR A 106 -5.79 -9.71 3.99
C TYR A 106 -7.19 -10.31 3.86
N GLN A 107 -8.18 -9.45 3.61
CA GLN A 107 -9.55 -9.83 3.32
C GLN A 107 -10.14 -8.85 2.32
N ILE A 108 -10.88 -9.36 1.34
CA ILE A 108 -11.56 -8.57 0.30
C ILE A 108 -13.04 -8.87 0.42
N GLU A 109 -13.84 -7.82 0.65
CA GLU A 109 -15.29 -7.92 0.83
C GLU A 109 -16.00 -7.06 -0.21
N PRO A 110 -17.14 -7.53 -0.74
CA PRO A 110 -18.01 -6.64 -1.53
C PRO A 110 -18.59 -5.55 -0.62
N LYS A 111 -18.75 -4.34 -1.17
CA LYS A 111 -19.47 -3.28 -0.45
C LYS A 111 -20.92 -3.70 -0.20
N GLU A 112 -21.43 -3.44 1.01
CA GLU A 112 -22.81 -3.72 1.35
C GLU A 112 -23.79 -2.82 0.58
N ASP A 113 -23.41 -1.54 0.49
CA ASP A 113 -24.22 -0.52 -0.18
C ASP A 113 -23.50 -0.03 -1.45
N GLY A 114 -23.95 -0.48 -2.62
CA GLY A 114 -23.48 0.02 -3.89
C GLY A 114 -22.49 -0.88 -4.62
N VAL A 115 -21.75 -0.25 -5.53
CA VAL A 115 -20.81 -0.92 -6.43
C VAL A 115 -19.42 -0.95 -5.82
N GLY A 116 -18.76 -2.12 -5.89
CA GLY A 116 -17.33 -2.23 -5.57
C GLY A 116 -16.99 -3.14 -4.41
N PHE A 117 -15.77 -2.96 -3.89
CA PHE A 117 -15.14 -3.81 -2.88
C PHE A 117 -14.42 -2.99 -1.83
N GLU A 118 -14.24 -3.59 -0.67
CA GLU A 118 -13.41 -3.12 0.42
C GLU A 118 -12.27 -4.11 0.64
N ILE A 119 -11.04 -3.62 0.70
CA ILE A 119 -9.84 -4.42 0.87
C ILE A 119 -9.21 -4.06 2.21
N TYR A 120 -8.96 -5.06 3.02
CA TYR A 120 -8.37 -4.94 4.36
C TYR A 120 -7.03 -5.65 4.36
N LEU A 121 -5.95 -4.93 4.64
CA LEU A 121 -4.58 -5.45 4.66
C LEU A 121 -4.01 -5.27 6.06
N LEU A 122 -3.62 -6.36 6.71
CA LEU A 122 -3.06 -6.36 8.05
C LEU A 122 -1.54 -6.60 7.98
N ALA A 123 -0.76 -5.67 8.53
CA ALA A 123 0.70 -5.77 8.63
C ALA A 123 1.15 -5.60 10.09
N GLU A 124 2.30 -6.17 10.44
CA GLU A 124 2.89 -5.92 11.76
C GLU A 124 3.22 -4.43 11.92
N TYR A 125 2.91 -3.89 13.12
CA TYR A 125 3.31 -2.53 13.46
C TYR A 125 4.83 -2.47 13.62
N ARG A 126 5.47 -1.62 12.83
CA ARG A 126 6.91 -1.37 12.86
C ARG A 126 7.17 0.11 12.70
N GLN A 127 8.26 0.58 13.29
CA GLN A 127 8.68 1.97 13.11
C GLN A 127 9.11 2.19 11.65
N THR A 128 8.66 3.29 11.06
CA THR A 128 9.07 3.70 9.72
C THR A 128 10.44 4.37 9.74
N LEU A 129 11.16 4.34 8.62
CA LEU A 129 12.40 5.10 8.46
C LEU A 129 12.16 6.61 8.67
N ALA A 130 11.01 7.13 8.25
CA ALA A 130 10.66 8.54 8.47
C ALA A 130 10.61 8.88 9.97
N GLU A 131 10.05 7.99 10.80
CA GLU A 131 10.02 8.17 12.26
C GLU A 131 11.41 7.99 12.89
N VAL A 132 12.23 7.08 12.38
CA VAL A 132 13.62 6.90 12.84
C VAL A 132 14.42 8.18 12.59
N LEU A 133 14.35 8.73 11.37
CA LEU A 133 15.08 9.94 10.97
C LEU A 133 14.61 11.20 11.70
N ALA A 134 13.36 11.27 12.13
CA ALA A 134 12.84 12.37 12.93
C ALA A 134 13.45 12.42 14.34
N GLY A 135 13.91 11.27 14.87
CA GLY A 135 14.45 11.17 16.22
C GLY A 135 15.96 11.30 16.30
N THR A 136 16.70 10.77 15.32
CA THR A 136 18.18 10.73 15.39
C THR A 136 18.78 10.75 13.98
N PRO A 137 19.82 11.56 13.74
CA PRO A 137 20.56 11.54 12.48
C PRO A 137 21.17 10.15 12.24
N MET A 138 21.07 9.68 11.00
CA MET A 138 21.65 8.41 10.60
C MET A 138 23.19 8.51 10.50
N THR A 139 23.88 7.49 10.97
CA THR A 139 25.33 7.37 10.80
C THR A 139 25.65 6.92 9.37
N GLN A 140 26.90 7.15 8.93
CA GLN A 140 27.34 6.66 7.62
C GLN A 140 27.19 5.14 7.48
N SER A 141 27.53 4.37 8.50
CA SER A 141 27.33 2.92 8.48
C SER A 141 25.86 2.53 8.44
N GLY A 142 25.00 3.28 9.12
CA GLY A 142 23.54 3.12 9.04
C GLY A 142 22.99 3.35 7.63
N ALA A 143 23.46 4.41 6.95
CA ALA A 143 23.07 4.69 5.56
C ALA A 143 23.54 3.61 4.58
N VAL A 144 24.75 3.07 4.78
CA VAL A 144 25.25 1.94 3.97
C VAL A 144 24.38 0.69 4.18
N ASN A 145 24.05 0.36 5.43
CA ASN A 145 23.19 -0.80 5.73
C ASN A 145 21.79 -0.62 5.15
N LEU A 146 21.21 0.58 5.27
CA LEU A 146 19.94 0.92 4.63
C LEU A 146 19.99 0.70 3.11
N GLY A 147 21.04 1.21 2.45
CA GLY A 147 21.23 1.03 1.00
C GLY A 147 21.32 -0.44 0.61
N VAL A 148 22.08 -1.24 1.34
CA VAL A 148 22.21 -2.69 1.11
C VAL A 148 20.85 -3.40 1.27
N ASP A 149 20.12 -3.11 2.34
CA ASP A 149 18.81 -3.70 2.61
C ASP A 149 17.77 -3.33 1.53
N LEU A 150 17.72 -2.06 1.12
CA LEU A 150 16.81 -1.61 0.06
C LEU A 150 17.17 -2.20 -1.30
N CYS A 151 18.45 -2.25 -1.66
CA CYS A 151 18.88 -2.90 -2.90
C CYS A 151 18.55 -4.39 -2.91
N SER A 152 18.70 -5.09 -1.78
CA SER A 152 18.28 -6.48 -1.64
C SER A 152 16.78 -6.65 -1.88
N ALA A 153 15.95 -5.76 -1.31
CA ALA A 153 14.51 -5.76 -1.56
C ALA A 153 14.19 -5.55 -3.05
N LEU A 154 14.83 -4.57 -3.70
CA LEU A 154 14.61 -4.29 -5.13
C LEU A 154 15.06 -5.45 -6.04
N CYS A 155 16.12 -6.18 -5.68
CA CYS A 155 16.50 -7.41 -6.38
C CYS A 155 15.37 -8.45 -6.34
N SER A 156 14.81 -8.71 -5.14
CA SER A 156 13.70 -9.66 -4.98
C SER A 156 12.46 -9.25 -5.79
N LEU A 157 12.12 -7.96 -5.79
CA LEU A 157 11.01 -7.44 -6.61
C LEU A 157 11.26 -7.63 -8.10
N ARG A 158 12.46 -7.30 -8.57
CA ARG A 158 12.84 -7.45 -9.98
C ARG A 158 12.77 -8.91 -10.44
N GLU A 159 13.24 -9.85 -9.61
CA GLU A 159 13.14 -11.28 -9.89
C GLU A 159 11.70 -11.77 -10.01
N ALA A 160 10.77 -11.14 -9.26
CA ALA A 160 9.34 -11.39 -9.35
C ALA A 160 8.63 -10.59 -10.48
N GLY A 161 9.38 -9.80 -11.26
CA GLY A 161 8.82 -8.96 -12.33
C GLY A 161 8.04 -7.75 -11.82
N LEU A 162 8.29 -7.31 -10.58
CA LEU A 162 7.59 -6.21 -9.93
C LEU A 162 8.46 -4.95 -9.87
N ILE A 163 7.82 -3.79 -9.95
CA ILE A 163 8.39 -2.47 -9.70
C ILE A 163 7.58 -1.82 -8.58
N HIS A 164 8.26 -1.30 -7.56
CA HIS A 164 7.60 -0.76 -6.36
C HIS A 164 6.90 0.59 -6.61
N ARG A 165 7.60 1.53 -7.30
CA ARG A 165 7.13 2.87 -7.73
C ARG A 165 6.82 3.89 -6.63
N ASN A 166 6.82 3.46 -5.36
CA ASN A 166 6.50 4.32 -4.22
C ASN A 166 7.52 4.16 -3.08
N VAL A 167 8.81 4.06 -3.45
CA VAL A 167 9.91 3.95 -2.49
C VAL A 167 10.13 5.30 -1.82
N LYS A 168 9.88 5.37 -0.51
CA LYS A 168 10.02 6.57 0.32
C LYS A 168 10.20 6.19 1.80
N PRO A 169 10.73 7.08 2.65
CA PRO A 169 10.99 6.74 4.05
C PRO A 169 9.78 6.25 4.85
N SER A 170 8.56 6.67 4.51
CA SER A 170 7.34 6.20 5.18
C SER A 170 6.93 4.78 4.79
N ASN A 171 7.52 4.20 3.72
CA ASN A 171 7.28 2.84 3.25
C ASN A 171 8.46 1.90 3.53
N VAL A 172 9.46 2.39 4.26
CA VAL A 172 10.60 1.60 4.75
C VAL A 172 10.43 1.40 6.24
N TYR A 173 10.52 0.18 6.71
CA TYR A 173 10.25 -0.21 8.10
C TYR A 173 11.49 -0.81 8.75
N LEU A 174 11.69 -0.52 10.03
CA LEU A 174 12.77 -1.12 10.83
C LEU A 174 12.28 -2.43 11.45
N SER A 175 12.98 -3.53 11.17
CA SER A 175 12.71 -4.83 11.78
C SER A 175 13.26 -4.90 13.21
N SER A 176 12.81 -5.86 14.00
CA SER A 176 13.34 -6.14 15.33
C SER A 176 14.81 -6.58 15.33
N SER A 177 15.32 -7.09 14.20
CA SER A 177 16.73 -7.46 14.00
C SER A 177 17.63 -6.31 13.57
N GLY A 178 17.08 -5.10 13.39
CA GLY A 178 17.83 -3.91 12.98
C GLY A 178 18.01 -3.77 11.46
N HIS A 179 17.37 -4.63 10.66
CA HIS A 179 17.35 -4.53 9.20
C HIS A 179 16.16 -3.70 8.72
N TYR A 180 16.32 -3.08 7.55
CA TYR A 180 15.26 -2.33 6.90
C TYR A 180 14.47 -3.22 5.95
N LEU A 181 13.16 -3.03 5.95
CA LEU A 181 12.21 -3.75 5.12
C LEU A 181 11.47 -2.75 4.23
N LEU A 182 11.44 -3.01 2.93
CA LEU A 182 10.63 -2.24 1.99
C LEU A 182 9.22 -2.82 1.96
N GLY A 183 8.22 -2.02 2.29
CA GLY A 183 6.82 -2.43 2.34
C GLY A 183 5.92 -1.53 1.52
N ASP A 184 4.63 -1.72 1.63
CA ASP A 184 3.59 -1.06 0.84
C ASP A 184 3.70 -1.37 -0.68
N LEU A 185 4.01 -2.65 -0.96
CA LEU A 185 4.28 -3.20 -2.29
C LEU A 185 2.99 -3.37 -3.10
N GLY A 186 3.11 -3.22 -4.42
CA GLY A 186 2.11 -3.68 -5.38
C GLY A 186 0.85 -2.83 -5.52
N ILE A 187 0.45 -2.11 -4.48
CA ILE A 187 -0.79 -1.33 -4.46
C ILE A 187 -0.76 -0.16 -5.45
N ALA A 188 0.42 0.43 -5.67
CA ALA A 188 0.61 1.47 -6.67
C ALA A 188 0.34 0.98 -8.11
N LYS A 189 0.65 -0.27 -8.41
CA LYS A 189 0.52 -0.85 -9.75
C LYS A 189 -0.94 -1.03 -10.19
N ILE A 190 -1.83 -1.35 -9.28
CA ILE A 190 -3.24 -1.61 -9.60
C ILE A 190 -3.96 -0.30 -9.92
N ASP A 191 -3.66 0.75 -9.16
CA ASP A 191 -4.23 2.07 -9.41
C ASP A 191 -3.82 2.62 -10.78
N GLU A 192 -2.60 2.29 -11.28
CA GLU A 192 -2.11 2.73 -12.58
C GLU A 192 -2.73 2.01 -13.76
N LEU A 193 -2.97 0.71 -13.68
CA LEU A 193 -3.49 -0.07 -14.80
C LEU A 193 -4.88 0.39 -15.26
N LYS A 194 -5.60 1.13 -14.42
CA LYS A 194 -7.01 1.49 -14.65
C LYS A 194 -7.32 2.99 -14.63
N TYR A 195 -6.45 3.79 -14.07
CA TYR A 195 -6.56 5.25 -14.05
C TYR A 195 -5.30 5.80 -14.73
N CYS A 196 -5.40 6.35 -15.90
CA CYS A 196 -4.32 6.78 -16.80
C CYS A 196 -3.26 7.75 -16.22
N SER A 197 -3.18 7.91 -14.91
CA SER A 197 -2.17 8.71 -14.22
C SER A 197 -2.00 8.20 -12.80
N MET A 198 -0.76 8.18 -12.29
CA MET A 198 -0.53 7.98 -10.86
C MET A 198 -1.28 9.03 -10.06
N PRO A 199 -2.02 8.65 -9.01
CA PRO A 199 -2.63 9.63 -8.12
C PRO A 199 -1.53 10.58 -7.59
N GLU A 200 -1.77 11.88 -7.64
CA GLU A 200 -0.83 12.88 -7.07
C GLU A 200 -0.48 12.56 -5.60
N THR A 201 -1.36 11.84 -4.90
CA THR A 201 -1.16 11.37 -3.53
C THR A 201 -0.03 10.35 -3.38
N MET A 202 0.35 9.66 -4.46
CA MET A 202 1.46 8.69 -4.48
C MET A 202 2.79 9.35 -4.86
N LEU A 203 2.74 10.46 -5.59
CA LEU A 203 3.94 11.21 -5.95
C LEU A 203 4.54 11.89 -4.71
N SER A 204 5.85 11.88 -4.62
CA SER A 204 6.60 12.48 -3.53
C SER A 204 7.91 13.08 -4.02
N SER A 205 8.62 13.79 -3.16
CA SER A 205 9.98 14.30 -3.46
C SER A 205 11.01 13.18 -3.73
N PHE A 206 10.67 11.93 -3.43
CA PHE A 206 11.50 10.75 -3.69
C PHE A 206 11.16 10.08 -5.02
N SER A 207 10.06 10.50 -5.69
CA SER A 207 9.59 9.89 -6.93
C SER A 207 10.49 10.25 -8.10
N ALA A 208 10.80 9.26 -8.94
CA ALA A 208 11.60 9.46 -10.16
C ALA A 208 10.85 10.34 -11.18
N PRO A 209 11.59 11.12 -12.00
CA PRO A 209 10.99 12.09 -12.91
C PRO A 209 9.99 11.51 -13.90
N GLU A 210 10.20 10.29 -14.37
CA GLU A 210 9.31 9.60 -15.31
C GLU A 210 7.92 9.33 -14.72
N LEU A 211 7.78 9.25 -13.38
CA LEU A 211 6.49 9.07 -12.71
C LEU A 211 5.58 10.31 -12.80
N PHE A 212 6.15 11.49 -13.10
CA PHE A 212 5.40 12.72 -13.30
C PHE A 212 4.98 12.94 -14.75
N SER A 213 5.36 12.03 -15.66
CA SER A 213 5.10 12.15 -17.10
C SER A 213 4.11 11.09 -17.57
N LEU A 214 3.08 11.50 -18.31
CA LEU A 214 2.15 10.58 -18.97
C LEU A 214 2.81 9.71 -20.06
N LEU A 215 4.01 10.11 -20.52
CA LEU A 215 4.79 9.41 -21.57
C LEU A 215 6.04 8.74 -21.01
N GLY A 216 6.23 8.77 -19.70
CA GLY A 216 7.39 8.17 -19.03
C GLY A 216 7.30 6.64 -19.08
N THR A 217 8.42 5.99 -19.40
CA THR A 217 8.53 4.53 -19.29
C THR A 217 8.97 4.18 -17.88
N ILE A 218 8.16 3.39 -17.19
CA ILE A 218 8.44 2.95 -15.81
C ILE A 218 9.24 1.65 -15.89
N GLU A 219 10.44 1.67 -15.32
CA GLU A 219 11.39 0.57 -15.32
C GLU A 219 11.92 0.31 -13.90
N PRO A 220 12.61 -0.80 -13.63
CA PRO A 220 13.24 -1.05 -12.33
C PRO A 220 14.19 0.06 -11.85
N THR A 221 14.74 0.85 -12.78
CA THR A 221 15.58 2.01 -12.49
C THR A 221 14.83 3.15 -11.80
N THR A 222 13.52 3.23 -11.96
CA THR A 222 12.62 4.16 -11.25
C THR A 222 12.76 4.02 -9.73
N ASP A 223 12.79 2.80 -9.24
CA ASP A 223 12.95 2.53 -7.79
C ASP A 223 14.38 2.82 -7.31
N ILE A 224 15.40 2.57 -8.16
CA ILE A 224 16.80 2.90 -7.87
C ILE A 224 16.97 4.40 -7.66
N TYR A 225 16.33 5.24 -8.51
CA TYR A 225 16.32 6.69 -8.32
C TYR A 225 15.77 7.05 -6.94
N SER A 226 14.63 6.47 -6.56
CA SER A 226 13.99 6.74 -5.27
C SER A 226 14.87 6.32 -4.07
N VAL A 227 15.58 5.19 -4.18
CA VAL A 227 16.58 4.79 -3.16
C VAL A 227 17.71 5.81 -3.08
N GLY A 228 18.23 6.29 -4.22
CA GLY A 228 19.26 7.33 -4.24
C GLY A 228 18.82 8.65 -3.60
N MET A 229 17.51 8.96 -3.66
CA MET A 229 16.95 10.14 -3.00
C MET A 229 16.78 9.98 -1.48
N ILE A 230 16.78 8.75 -0.98
CA ILE A 230 16.69 8.45 0.47
C ILE A 230 18.08 8.52 1.12
N LEU A 231 19.13 8.07 0.43
CA LEU A 231 20.52 8.00 0.90
C LEU A 231 21.22 9.34 0.84
#